data_593f8e8dccc9f3a64965c0f869292a8a
#
_entry.id   593f8e8dccc9f3a64965c0f869292a8a
#
_cell.length_a   1.000
_cell.length_b   1.000
_cell.length_c   1.000
_cell.angle_alpha   90.00
_cell.angle_beta   90.00
_cell.angle_gamma   90.00
#
_symmetry.space_group_name_H-M   'P 1'
#
loop_
_entity.id
_entity.type
_entity.pdbx_description
1 polymer ?
#
loop_
_entity_poly.entity_id
_entity_poly.type
_entity_poly.pdbx_seq_one_letter_code
_entity_poly.pdbx_strand_id
1 'polypeptide(L)'
;MKTLRNIFVCLLAVLFLSAFKEYKKTLIPISSIITPIKTIIPLDIDYLEAPVIEIKPTSHQQFLDAIGQRESSNRYDVVNSYGYMGKYQFGSKTLKGLGYKVSKEEFLNNPELQEQAMLDLLKHNKKKLKRFIDKYEGKTVHGIY
;
A
#
# COMPACT_ATOMS: atom_id res chain seq x y z
N MET A 1 7.26 9.44 -46.64
CA MET A 1 7.42 9.34 -45.18
C MET A 1 6.21 8.72 -44.46
N LYS A 2 4.97 9.02 -44.83
CA LYS A 2 3.77 8.42 -44.15
C LYS A 2 3.63 6.91 -44.35
N THR A 3 3.97 6.39 -45.51
CA THR A 3 3.90 4.96 -45.83
C THR A 3 4.89 4.11 -45.04
N LEU A 4 6.13 4.59 -44.84
CA LEU A 4 7.15 3.88 -44.07
C LEU A 4 6.74 3.77 -42.57
N ARG A 5 6.15 4.82 -42.03
CA ARG A 5 5.63 4.84 -40.64
C ARG A 5 4.50 3.85 -40.46
N ASN A 6 3.59 3.75 -41.42
CA ASN A 6 2.46 2.80 -41.35
C ASN A 6 2.93 1.35 -41.42
N ILE A 7 3.94 1.05 -42.28
CA ILE A 7 4.55 -0.27 -42.35
C ILE A 7 5.20 -0.66 -41.01
N PHE A 8 5.91 0.28 -40.38
CA PHE A 8 6.57 0.06 -39.09
C PHE A 8 5.56 -0.23 -37.97
N VAL A 9 4.45 0.52 -37.92
CA VAL A 9 3.35 0.28 -36.95
C VAL A 9 2.70 -1.08 -37.16
N CYS A 10 2.45 -1.48 -38.42
CA CYS A 10 1.90 -2.80 -38.72
C CYS A 10 2.85 -3.95 -38.33
N LEU A 11 4.16 -3.78 -38.52
CA LEU A 11 5.17 -4.76 -38.12
C LEU A 11 5.23 -4.93 -36.59
N LEU A 12 5.18 -3.83 -35.84
CA LEU A 12 5.12 -3.85 -34.37
C LEU A 12 3.84 -4.54 -33.88
N ALA A 13 2.70 -4.28 -34.50
CA ALA A 13 1.43 -4.94 -34.14
C ALA A 13 1.47 -6.47 -34.38
N VAL A 14 2.09 -6.91 -35.49
CA VAL A 14 2.23 -8.34 -35.77
C VAL A 14 3.17 -9.03 -34.78
N LEU A 15 4.29 -8.38 -34.41
CA LEU A 15 5.21 -8.90 -33.39
C LEU A 15 4.54 -8.98 -32.02
N PHE A 16 3.73 -7.99 -31.65
CA PHE A 16 3.00 -7.99 -30.39
C PHE A 16 1.95 -9.11 -30.33
N LEU A 17 1.21 -9.31 -31.43
CA LEU A 17 0.22 -10.39 -31.52
C LEU A 17 0.86 -11.79 -31.49
N SER A 18 2.04 -11.98 -32.11
CA SER A 18 2.77 -13.24 -32.04
C SER A 18 3.28 -13.53 -30.62
N ALA A 19 3.84 -12.54 -29.94
CA ALA A 19 4.27 -12.67 -28.55
C ALA A 19 3.09 -13.01 -27.61
N PHE A 20 1.91 -12.43 -27.85
CA PHE A 20 0.71 -12.71 -27.06
C PHE A 20 0.18 -14.15 -27.32
N LYS A 21 0.35 -14.67 -28.52
CA LYS A 21 -0.03 -16.05 -28.88
C LYS A 21 0.87 -17.08 -28.18
N GLU A 22 2.18 -16.84 -28.11
CA GLU A 22 3.12 -17.67 -27.35
C GLU A 22 2.87 -17.61 -25.84
N TYR A 23 2.55 -16.43 -25.29
CA TYR A 23 2.22 -16.27 -23.88
C TYR A 23 1.01 -17.12 -23.45
N LYS A 24 -0.05 -17.18 -24.29
CA LYS A 24 -1.22 -18.03 -24.01
C LYS A 24 -0.90 -19.54 -24.07
N LYS A 25 0.11 -19.94 -24.80
CA LYS A 25 0.51 -21.34 -24.92
C LYS A 25 1.25 -21.88 -23.71
N THR A 26 1.86 -20.98 -22.92
CA THR A 26 2.59 -21.33 -21.69
C THR A 26 1.72 -21.38 -20.44
N LEU A 27 0.44 -20.94 -20.52
CA LEU A 27 -0.49 -21.07 -19.41
C LEU A 27 -0.94 -22.53 -19.30
N ILE A 28 -0.40 -23.27 -18.33
CA ILE A 28 -0.85 -24.61 -17.98
C ILE A 28 -2.29 -24.50 -17.48
N PRO A 29 -3.28 -25.16 -18.09
CA PRO A 29 -4.65 -25.12 -17.58
C PRO A 29 -4.71 -25.72 -16.18
N ILE A 30 -5.26 -25.00 -15.23
CA ILE A 30 -5.39 -25.41 -13.82
C ILE A 30 -6.08 -26.79 -13.68
N SER A 31 -6.92 -27.17 -14.66
CA SER A 31 -7.58 -28.47 -14.72
C SER A 31 -6.62 -29.67 -14.85
N SER A 32 -5.38 -29.45 -15.32
CA SER A 32 -4.38 -30.52 -15.45
C SER A 32 -3.59 -30.79 -14.16
N ILE A 33 -3.77 -29.95 -13.13
CA ILE A 33 -3.04 -30.04 -11.85
C ILE A 33 -3.89 -30.77 -10.79
N ILE A 34 -5.21 -30.87 -11.02
CA ILE A 34 -6.11 -31.53 -10.08
C ILE A 34 -6.22 -33.01 -10.45
N THR A 35 -5.29 -33.83 -10.02
CA THR A 35 -5.53 -35.27 -9.90
C THR A 35 -6.50 -35.49 -8.73
N PRO A 36 -7.63 -36.21 -8.95
CA PRO A 36 -8.49 -36.52 -7.82
C PRO A 36 -7.72 -37.45 -6.88
N ILE A 37 -7.36 -36.96 -5.72
CA ILE A 37 -6.81 -37.78 -4.64
C ILE A 37 -7.95 -38.63 -4.13
N LYS A 38 -8.06 -39.83 -4.68
CA LYS A 38 -8.96 -40.90 -4.19
C LYS A 38 -8.26 -41.60 -3.05
N THR A 39 -8.11 -40.93 -1.93
CA THR A 39 -7.74 -41.59 -0.67
C THR A 39 -8.67 -41.05 0.38
N ILE A 40 -9.71 -41.83 0.68
CA ILE A 40 -10.54 -41.66 1.86
C ILE A 40 -9.65 -42.11 3.00
N ILE A 41 -8.92 -41.22 3.61
CA ILE A 41 -8.40 -41.39 4.95
C ILE A 41 -9.55 -40.92 5.85
N PRO A 42 -10.07 -41.76 6.75
CA PRO A 42 -10.94 -41.27 7.81
C PRO A 42 -10.05 -40.40 8.68
N LEU A 43 -10.13 -39.08 8.42
CA LEU A 43 -9.45 -38.10 9.20
C LEU A 43 -10.31 -37.90 10.46
N ASP A 44 -10.02 -38.62 11.52
CA ASP A 44 -10.31 -38.18 12.88
C ASP A 44 -9.43 -36.93 13.10
N ILE A 45 -9.85 -35.84 12.46
CA ILE A 45 -9.32 -34.54 12.80
C ILE A 45 -10.08 -34.13 14.05
N ASP A 46 -9.53 -34.54 15.19
CA ASP A 46 -9.60 -33.66 16.35
C ASP A 46 -9.13 -32.29 15.83
N TYR A 47 -10.09 -31.39 15.62
CA TYR A 47 -9.76 -30.00 15.23
C TYR A 47 -8.94 -29.46 16.40
N LEU A 48 -7.64 -29.67 16.34
CA LEU A 48 -6.71 -28.82 17.04
C LEU A 48 -6.97 -27.43 16.42
N GLU A 49 -7.82 -26.67 17.09
CA GLU A 49 -7.98 -25.26 16.80
C GLU A 49 -6.55 -24.70 16.72
N ALA A 50 -6.12 -24.39 15.50
CA ALA A 50 -4.83 -23.77 15.33
C ALA A 50 -4.80 -22.56 16.28
N PRO A 51 -3.78 -22.42 17.12
CA PRO A 51 -3.76 -21.34 18.09
C PRO A 51 -3.98 -20.03 17.32
N VAL A 52 -5.05 -19.31 17.66
CA VAL A 52 -5.30 -17.99 17.12
C VAL A 52 -4.12 -17.14 17.57
N ILE A 53 -3.19 -16.90 16.67
CA ILE A 53 -2.06 -16.01 16.93
C ILE A 53 -2.66 -14.60 16.99
N GLU A 54 -2.92 -14.15 18.20
CA GLU A 54 -3.31 -12.75 18.44
C GLU A 54 -2.11 -11.87 18.10
N ILE A 55 -2.11 -11.31 16.90
CA ILE A 55 -1.09 -10.36 16.46
C ILE A 55 -1.32 -9.06 17.21
N LYS A 56 -0.62 -8.88 18.33
CA LYS A 56 -0.65 -7.60 19.05
C LYS A 56 -0.03 -6.52 18.15
N PRO A 57 -0.72 -5.38 17.96
CA PRO A 57 -0.19 -4.30 17.16
C PRO A 57 1.16 -3.83 17.75
N THR A 58 2.11 -3.53 16.88
CA THR A 58 3.40 -2.98 17.29
C THR A 58 3.22 -1.61 17.93
N SER A 59 4.18 -1.14 18.74
CA SER A 59 4.17 0.21 19.30
C SER A 59 4.05 1.30 18.21
N HIS A 60 4.60 1.05 17.04
CA HIS A 60 4.49 1.93 15.88
C HIS A 60 3.05 1.98 15.34
N GLN A 61 2.38 0.84 15.21
CA GLN A 61 0.97 0.79 14.79
C GLN A 61 0.05 1.48 15.80
N GLN A 62 0.26 1.24 17.08
CA GLN A 62 -0.50 1.93 18.15
C GLN A 62 -0.34 3.45 18.07
N PHE A 63 0.86 3.94 17.77
CA PHE A 63 1.12 5.36 17.56
C PHE A 63 0.35 5.91 16.35
N LEU A 64 0.37 5.22 15.21
CA LEU A 64 -0.38 5.62 14.01
C LEU A 64 -1.88 5.61 14.24
N ASP A 65 -2.41 4.60 14.93
CA ASP A 65 -3.83 4.50 15.25
C ASP A 65 -4.27 5.58 16.24
N ALA A 66 -3.44 5.96 17.20
CA ALA A 66 -3.71 7.05 18.10
C ALA A 66 -3.82 8.42 17.38
N ILE A 67 -2.95 8.65 16.37
CA ILE A 67 -3.05 9.82 15.50
C ILE A 67 -4.35 9.77 14.70
N GLY A 68 -4.61 8.66 13.99
CA GLY A 68 -5.81 8.51 13.18
C GLY A 68 -7.10 8.62 13.99
N GLN A 69 -7.11 8.10 15.22
CA GLN A 69 -8.25 8.23 16.15
C GLN A 69 -8.55 9.70 16.46
N ARG A 70 -7.52 10.50 16.68
CA ARG A 70 -7.66 11.93 16.99
C ARG A 70 -8.08 12.75 15.76
N GLU A 71 -7.57 12.42 14.58
CA GLU A 71 -7.79 13.19 13.35
C GLU A 71 -9.14 12.88 12.69
N SER A 72 -9.59 11.62 12.70
CA SER A 72 -10.77 11.18 11.95
C SER A 72 -11.58 10.06 12.59
N SER A 73 -11.27 9.64 13.81
CA SER A 73 -11.76 8.39 14.41
C SER A 73 -11.38 7.15 13.57
N ASN A 74 -10.16 7.15 13.03
CA ASN A 74 -9.59 6.11 12.16
C ASN A 74 -10.36 5.87 10.85
N ARG A 75 -11.11 6.85 10.35
CA ARG A 75 -11.89 6.73 9.12
C ARG A 75 -11.08 7.17 7.89
N TYR A 76 -11.02 6.33 6.88
CA TYR A 76 -10.28 6.59 5.63
C TYR A 76 -11.09 7.41 4.60
N ASP A 77 -12.41 7.39 4.69
CA ASP A 77 -13.35 7.93 3.69
C ASP A 77 -13.82 9.36 3.96
N VAL A 78 -13.28 10.01 4.98
CA VAL A 78 -13.77 11.31 5.45
C VAL A 78 -13.00 12.49 4.88
N VAL A 79 -13.71 13.60 4.74
CA VAL A 79 -13.15 14.91 4.40
C VAL A 79 -13.77 15.95 5.32
N ASN A 80 -12.94 16.78 5.94
CA ASN A 80 -13.43 17.84 6.78
C ASN A 80 -13.80 19.11 5.98
N SER A 81 -14.38 20.10 6.64
CA SER A 81 -14.80 21.38 6.03
C SER A 81 -13.67 22.19 5.40
N TYR A 82 -12.42 21.94 5.79
CA TYR A 82 -11.22 22.59 5.23
C TYR A 82 -10.61 21.81 4.07
N GLY A 83 -11.19 20.64 3.70
CA GLY A 83 -10.72 19.80 2.60
C GLY A 83 -9.57 18.86 2.96
N TYR A 84 -9.31 18.64 4.25
CA TYR A 84 -8.38 17.59 4.69
C TYR A 84 -9.03 16.22 4.60
N MET A 85 -8.24 15.20 4.21
CA MET A 85 -8.73 13.92 3.71
C MET A 85 -8.21 12.73 4.50
N GLY A 86 -9.09 11.75 4.70
CA GLY A 86 -8.79 10.40 5.18
C GLY A 86 -8.40 10.29 6.64
N LYS A 87 -7.87 9.13 7.01
CA LYS A 87 -7.54 8.75 8.39
C LYS A 87 -6.67 9.79 9.10
N TYR A 88 -5.69 10.36 8.41
CA TYR A 88 -4.73 11.29 8.96
C TYR A 88 -4.95 12.75 8.55
N GLN A 89 -6.11 13.06 7.98
CA GLN A 89 -6.51 14.40 7.55
C GLN A 89 -5.44 15.11 6.69
N PHE A 90 -5.02 14.44 5.60
CA PHE A 90 -4.03 14.98 4.68
C PHE A 90 -4.56 16.14 3.85
N GLY A 91 -3.81 17.22 3.81
CA GLY A 91 -4.04 18.30 2.85
C GLY A 91 -3.42 17.98 1.49
N SER A 92 -4.07 18.39 0.38
CA SER A 92 -3.58 18.17 -0.98
C SER A 92 -2.17 18.76 -1.23
N LYS A 93 -1.82 19.86 -0.57
CA LYS A 93 -0.48 20.45 -0.66
C LYS A 93 0.58 19.55 -0.03
N THR A 94 0.25 18.92 1.09
CA THR A 94 1.15 17.98 1.79
C THR A 94 1.41 16.76 0.91
N LEU A 95 0.36 16.15 0.34
CA LEU A 95 0.50 15.01 -0.58
C LEU A 95 1.37 15.35 -1.79
N LYS A 96 1.13 16.48 -2.43
CA LYS A 96 1.98 16.97 -3.54
C LYS A 96 3.42 17.20 -3.10
N GLY A 97 3.65 17.75 -1.93
CA GLY A 97 4.99 17.96 -1.36
C GLY A 97 5.75 16.67 -1.07
N LEU A 98 5.05 15.57 -0.81
CA LEU A 98 5.59 14.23 -0.65
C LEU A 98 5.75 13.48 -2.00
N GLY A 99 5.31 14.07 -3.12
CA GLY A 99 5.43 13.48 -4.46
C GLY A 99 4.19 12.70 -4.93
N TYR A 100 3.11 12.68 -4.15
CA TYR A 100 1.87 12.00 -4.52
C TYR A 100 1.08 12.80 -5.56
N LYS A 101 0.77 12.17 -6.70
CA LYS A 101 -0.04 12.72 -7.80
C LYS A 101 -1.34 11.93 -7.90
N VAL A 102 -2.19 12.09 -6.91
CA VAL A 102 -3.44 11.34 -6.76
C VAL A 102 -4.63 12.27 -6.70
N SER A 103 -5.79 11.83 -7.20
CA SER A 103 -7.05 12.52 -7.01
C SER A 103 -7.53 12.37 -5.56
N LYS A 104 -8.46 13.23 -5.15
CA LYS A 104 -9.13 13.12 -3.85
C LYS A 104 -9.85 11.78 -3.70
N GLU A 105 -10.56 11.37 -4.74
CA GLU A 105 -11.34 10.13 -4.75
C GLU A 105 -10.44 8.90 -4.65
N GLU A 106 -9.36 8.86 -5.43
CA GLU A 106 -8.37 7.78 -5.37
C GLU A 106 -7.73 7.67 -3.99
N PHE A 107 -7.39 8.81 -3.38
CA PHE A 107 -6.78 8.82 -2.04
C PHE A 107 -7.74 8.30 -0.97
N LEU A 108 -9.02 8.72 -0.99
CA LEU A 108 -10.03 8.31 0.00
C LEU A 108 -10.39 6.83 -0.10
N ASN A 109 -10.38 6.26 -1.31
CA ASN A 109 -10.70 4.86 -1.57
C ASN A 109 -9.49 3.91 -1.42
N ASN A 110 -8.34 4.41 -0.98
CA ASN A 110 -7.13 3.61 -0.86
C ASN A 110 -6.50 3.75 0.54
N PRO A 111 -6.91 2.93 1.52
CA PRO A 111 -6.34 2.92 2.87
C PRO A 111 -4.83 2.70 2.89
N GLU A 112 -4.30 1.79 2.08
CA GLU A 112 -2.87 1.47 2.02
C GLU A 112 -2.05 2.68 1.57
N LEU A 113 -2.57 3.45 0.62
CA LEU A 113 -1.94 4.68 0.15
C LEU A 113 -1.89 5.74 1.25
N GLN A 114 -2.93 5.82 2.09
CA GLN A 114 -2.98 6.76 3.23
C GLN A 114 -1.97 6.37 4.30
N GLU A 115 -1.85 5.08 4.61
CA GLU A 115 -0.83 4.58 5.55
C GLU A 115 0.58 4.85 5.01
N GLN A 116 0.84 4.57 3.73
CA GLN A 116 2.14 4.86 3.12
C GLN A 116 2.48 6.35 3.12
N ALA A 117 1.52 7.22 2.80
CA ALA A 117 1.70 8.67 2.85
C ALA A 117 2.05 9.15 4.26
N MET A 118 1.47 8.56 5.30
CA MET A 118 1.80 8.88 6.69
C MET A 118 3.23 8.46 7.04
N LEU A 119 3.66 7.27 6.64
CA LEU A 119 5.04 6.81 6.84
C LEU A 119 6.05 7.74 6.14
N ASP A 120 5.74 8.16 4.92
CA ASP A 120 6.62 9.06 4.16
C ASP A 120 6.66 10.47 4.76
N LEU A 121 5.53 10.97 5.30
CA LEU A 121 5.49 12.22 6.06
C LEU A 121 6.37 12.14 7.30
N LEU A 122 6.30 11.07 8.07
CA LEU A 122 7.15 10.87 9.25
C LEU A 122 8.64 10.81 8.89
N LYS A 123 9.01 10.08 7.85
CA LYS A 123 10.40 10.03 7.34
C LYS A 123 10.88 11.41 6.89
N HIS A 124 10.05 12.14 6.15
CA HIS A 124 10.36 13.49 5.68
C HIS A 124 10.60 14.46 6.85
N ASN A 125 9.72 14.43 7.86
CA ASN A 125 9.84 15.26 9.03
C ASN A 125 11.08 14.89 9.87
N LYS A 126 11.33 13.59 10.08
CA LYS A 126 12.54 13.12 10.78
C LYS A 126 13.82 13.62 10.09
N LYS A 127 13.86 13.55 8.74
CA LYS A 127 14.99 14.07 7.96
C LYS A 127 15.19 15.58 8.16
N LYS A 128 14.11 16.37 8.12
CA LYS A 128 14.18 17.83 8.33
C LYS A 128 14.61 18.19 9.75
N LEU A 129 14.16 17.44 10.73
CA LEU A 129 14.44 17.68 12.13
C LEU A 129 15.76 17.07 12.59
N LYS A 130 16.44 16.28 11.75
CA LYS A 130 17.63 15.50 12.12
C LYS A 130 18.66 16.31 12.91
N ARG A 131 19.01 17.50 12.48
CA ARG A 131 20.01 18.34 13.18
C ARG A 131 19.58 18.74 14.60
N PHE A 132 18.26 18.88 14.83
CA PHE A 132 17.71 19.19 16.16
C PHE A 132 17.66 17.93 17.01
N ILE A 133 17.26 16.80 16.42
CA ILE A 133 17.26 15.50 17.07
C ILE A 133 18.70 15.20 17.56
N ASP A 134 19.69 15.23 16.66
CA ASP A 134 21.10 14.96 16.97
C ASP A 134 21.67 15.91 18.08
N LYS A 135 21.14 17.15 18.13
CA LYS A 135 21.57 18.13 19.11
C LYS A 135 20.96 17.93 20.49
N TYR A 136 19.70 17.51 20.57
CA TYR A 136 18.90 17.55 21.80
C TYR A 136 18.46 16.17 22.30
N GLU A 137 18.55 15.10 21.47
CA GLU A 137 18.18 13.75 21.87
C GLU A 137 18.93 13.31 23.13
N GLY A 138 18.20 12.82 24.14
CA GLY A 138 18.76 12.40 25.42
C GLY A 138 19.27 13.52 26.33
N LYS A 139 19.00 14.79 26.02
CA LYS A 139 19.41 15.95 26.83
C LYS A 139 18.22 16.60 27.50
N THR A 140 18.40 17.03 28.72
CA THR A 140 17.43 17.86 29.42
C THR A 140 17.62 19.33 29.00
N VAL A 141 16.57 19.96 28.48
CA VAL A 141 16.55 21.36 28.09
C VAL A 141 15.48 22.07 28.93
N HIS A 142 15.89 23.07 29.70
CA HIS A 142 14.99 23.81 30.62
C HIS A 142 14.17 22.91 31.56
N GLY A 143 14.77 21.81 32.05
CA GLY A 143 14.10 20.87 32.96
C GLY A 143 13.13 19.88 32.29
N ILE A 144 13.02 19.89 30.98
CA ILE A 144 12.19 18.95 30.18
C ILE A 144 13.14 17.92 29.55
N TYR A 145 12.88 16.65 29.86
CA TYR A 145 13.58 15.50 29.25
C TYR A 145 12.84 15.01 28.01
#